data_70122b7afefde787cf09b0d9ee431a40
#
_entry.id   70122b7afefde787cf09b0d9ee431a40
#
_cell.length_a   1.000
_cell.length_b   1.000
_cell.length_c   1.000
_cell.angle_alpha   90.00
_cell.angle_beta   90.00
_cell.angle_gamma   90.00
#
_symmetry.space_group_name_H-M   'P 1'
#
loop_
_entity.id
_entity.type
_entity.pdbx_description
1 polymer ?
#
loop_
_entity_poly.entity_id
_entity_poly.type
_entity_poly.pdbx_seq_one_letter_code
_entity_poly.pdbx_strand_id
1 'polypeptide(L)'
;VVESRGEIFTIPADKGDVRNLTASSGAAEREPAWSPDGKFVSYFSDVSGEYRLVVEAQDGLTPPREIALDKPTRYYTPAWSPDSTKLLYTDTNLNVWVMDVVSGTAKIVGRDPWMVPSRTLAPSWSPDSRWVAFATRLDTMYRAIVVANADTGQRRQITDGLADAMYPVWD
;
A
#
# COMPACT_ATOMS: atom_id res chain seq x y z
N VAL A 1 9.22 -1.52 12.01
CA VAL A 1 7.98 -0.87 12.48
C VAL A 1 6.93 -1.95 12.76
N VAL A 2 6.11 -1.75 13.78
CA VAL A 2 5.01 -2.64 14.16
C VAL A 2 3.77 -1.84 14.54
N GLU A 3 2.61 -2.44 14.33
CA GLU A 3 1.32 -1.96 14.82
C GLU A 3 0.99 -2.68 16.12
N SER A 4 0.57 -1.95 17.12
CA SER A 4 0.07 -2.52 18.38
C SER A 4 -0.99 -1.61 19.01
N ARG A 5 -2.16 -2.17 19.29
CA ARG A 5 -3.29 -1.48 19.94
C ARG A 5 -3.77 -0.20 19.24
N GLY A 6 -3.62 -0.16 17.91
CA GLY A 6 -4.00 1.00 17.10
C GLY A 6 -2.94 2.10 17.06
N GLU A 7 -1.74 1.84 17.55
CA GLU A 7 -0.60 2.77 17.49
C GLU A 7 0.58 2.15 16.74
N ILE A 8 1.46 2.99 16.22
CA ILE A 8 2.63 2.59 15.45
C ILE A 8 3.90 2.77 16.29
N PHE A 9 4.69 1.71 16.34
CA PHE A 9 5.95 1.68 17.08
C PHE A 9 7.13 1.42 16.14
N THR A 10 8.20 2.15 16.35
CA THR A 10 9.50 1.83 15.77
C THR A 10 10.34 1.06 16.77
N ILE A 11 10.94 -0.04 16.33
CA ILE A 11 11.79 -0.91 17.15
C ILE A 11 13.16 -0.95 16.51
N PRO A 12 14.21 -0.53 17.24
CA PRO A 12 15.58 -0.65 16.74
C PRO A 12 15.97 -2.09 16.45
N ALA A 13 16.76 -2.32 15.39
CA ALA A 13 17.20 -3.66 15.02
C ALA A 13 18.31 -4.20 15.96
N ASP A 14 19.12 -3.32 16.57
CA ASP A 14 20.23 -3.72 17.44
C ASP A 14 20.14 -3.02 18.81
N LYS A 15 20.38 -1.71 18.86
CA LYS A 15 20.44 -0.92 20.12
C LYS A 15 19.54 0.30 20.05
N GLY A 16 18.93 0.64 21.18
CA GLY A 16 18.04 1.78 21.32
C GLY A 16 16.71 1.41 21.98
N ASP A 17 15.92 2.41 22.29
CA ASP A 17 14.62 2.22 22.91
C ASP A 17 13.50 2.09 21.87
N VAL A 18 12.47 1.29 22.19
CA VAL A 18 11.23 1.26 21.43
C VAL A 18 10.55 2.61 21.53
N ARG A 19 10.18 3.17 20.40
CA ARG A 19 9.51 4.45 20.34
C ARG A 19 8.08 4.28 19.83
N ASN A 20 7.11 4.84 20.56
CA ASN A 20 5.77 5.05 20.03
C ASN A 20 5.82 6.25 19.08
N LEU A 21 5.62 6.00 17.79
CA LEU A 21 5.72 7.03 16.75
C LEU A 21 4.48 7.94 16.76
N THR A 22 3.29 7.36 16.89
CA THR A 22 2.04 8.11 16.76
C THR A 22 1.56 8.69 18.08
N ALA A 23 1.71 7.97 19.20
CA ALA A 23 1.32 8.40 20.55
C ALA A 23 -0.10 9.03 20.59
N SER A 24 -1.02 8.56 19.74
CA SER A 24 -2.36 9.11 19.57
C SER A 24 -3.37 8.40 20.45
N SER A 25 -4.15 9.15 21.20
CA SER A 25 -5.24 8.59 22.01
C SER A 25 -6.55 8.61 21.20
N GLY A 26 -7.15 7.42 21.01
CA GLY A 26 -8.47 7.29 20.39
C GLY A 26 -8.49 7.23 18.87
N ALA A 27 -7.34 7.22 18.21
CA ALA A 27 -7.21 6.92 16.78
C ALA A 27 -6.79 5.47 16.54
N ALA A 28 -7.07 4.95 15.36
CA ALA A 28 -6.62 3.64 14.92
C ALA A 28 -5.62 3.79 13.77
N GLU A 29 -4.33 3.67 14.10
CA GLU A 29 -3.26 3.62 13.11
C GLU A 29 -2.97 2.18 12.75
N ARG A 30 -2.86 1.92 11.43
CA ARG A 30 -2.78 0.56 10.90
C ARG A 30 -1.85 0.44 9.71
N GLU A 31 -1.39 -0.81 9.49
CA GLU A 31 -0.66 -1.22 8.30
C GLU A 31 0.61 -0.35 8.06
N PRO A 32 1.53 -0.24 9.01
CA PRO A 32 2.71 0.59 8.84
C PRO A 32 3.70 -0.02 7.84
N ALA A 33 4.31 0.83 7.03
CA ALA A 33 5.36 0.45 6.08
C ALA A 33 6.52 1.45 6.08
N TRP A 34 7.76 0.93 6.10
CA TRP A 34 8.97 1.72 5.92
C TRP A 34 9.20 2.08 4.46
N SER A 35 9.63 3.30 4.18
CA SER A 35 10.23 3.64 2.90
C SER A 35 11.58 2.94 2.75
N PRO A 36 11.92 2.44 1.54
CA PRO A 36 13.20 1.75 1.30
C PRO A 36 14.44 2.59 1.61
N ASP A 37 14.35 3.92 1.50
CA ASP A 37 15.44 4.82 1.87
C ASP A 37 15.58 5.05 3.39
N GLY A 38 14.68 4.46 4.19
CA GLY A 38 14.68 4.51 5.66
C GLY A 38 14.29 5.85 6.26
N LYS A 39 13.78 6.80 5.48
CA LYS A 39 13.47 8.16 5.98
C LYS A 39 12.05 8.31 6.51
N PHE A 40 11.11 7.54 5.96
CA PHE A 40 9.69 7.70 6.25
C PHE A 40 9.04 6.39 6.68
N VAL A 41 8.00 6.54 7.49
CA VAL A 41 7.01 5.50 7.77
C VAL A 41 5.67 5.96 7.23
N SER A 42 4.98 5.11 6.48
CA SER A 42 3.60 5.35 6.09
C SER A 42 2.65 4.43 6.86
N TYR A 43 1.45 4.89 7.14
CA TYR A 43 0.39 4.14 7.80
C TYR A 43 -0.98 4.76 7.49
N PHE A 44 -2.06 4.03 7.73
CA PHE A 44 -3.41 4.58 7.68
C PHE A 44 -3.86 4.99 9.07
N SER A 45 -4.46 6.18 9.20
CA SER A 45 -5.00 6.70 10.47
C SER A 45 -6.41 7.24 10.28
N ASP A 46 -7.28 7.02 11.27
CA ASP A 46 -8.63 7.58 11.32
C ASP A 46 -8.77 8.75 12.31
N VAL A 47 -7.65 9.34 12.73
CA VAL A 47 -7.61 10.45 13.70
C VAL A 47 -8.49 11.63 13.28
N SER A 48 -8.68 11.87 11.99
CA SER A 48 -9.54 12.91 11.45
C SER A 48 -11.02 12.51 11.27
N GLY A 49 -11.42 11.31 11.73
CA GLY A 49 -12.75 10.72 11.56
C GLY A 49 -12.90 9.86 10.31
N GLU A 50 -12.01 10.00 9.34
CA GLU A 50 -11.95 9.21 8.11
C GLU A 50 -10.52 8.72 7.89
N TYR A 51 -10.35 7.51 7.33
CA TYR A 51 -9.03 6.99 7.04
C TYR A 51 -8.27 7.88 6.07
N ARG A 52 -7.07 8.28 6.47
CA ARG A 52 -6.09 8.98 5.66
C ARG A 52 -4.79 8.17 5.59
N LEU A 53 -4.05 8.37 4.52
CA LEU A 53 -2.68 7.91 4.47
C LEU A 53 -1.81 8.96 5.17
N VAL A 54 -1.03 8.53 6.13
CA VAL A 54 -0.06 9.36 6.84
C VAL A 54 1.34 8.99 6.39
N VAL A 55 2.16 9.98 6.13
CA VAL A 55 3.59 9.82 5.87
C VAL A 55 4.35 10.66 6.89
N GLU A 56 5.13 10.01 7.71
CA GLU A 56 5.85 10.61 8.83
C GLU A 56 7.34 10.33 8.72
N ALA A 57 8.16 11.37 9.02
CA ALA A 57 9.59 11.18 9.11
C ALA A 57 9.94 10.28 10.31
N GLN A 58 10.82 9.32 10.10
CA GLN A 58 11.15 8.33 11.14
C GLN A 58 11.79 8.94 12.38
N ASP A 59 12.38 10.14 12.28
CA ASP A 59 12.95 10.86 13.41
C ASP A 59 11.90 11.58 14.28
N GLY A 60 10.66 11.78 13.73
CA GLY A 60 9.55 12.45 14.40
C GLY A 60 9.80 13.92 14.72
N LEU A 61 10.74 14.56 14.03
CA LEU A 61 11.07 15.99 14.21
C LEU A 61 10.19 16.89 13.35
N THR A 62 9.63 16.34 12.27
CA THR A 62 8.69 17.04 11.39
C THR A 62 7.28 16.54 11.61
N PRO A 63 6.27 17.43 11.57
CA PRO A 63 4.89 16.99 11.66
C PRO A 63 4.55 15.96 10.58
N PRO A 64 3.73 14.93 10.90
CA PRO A 64 3.27 13.96 9.93
C PRO A 64 2.44 14.65 8.85
N ARG A 65 2.56 14.14 7.62
CA ARG A 65 1.77 14.61 6.50
C ARG A 65 0.58 13.69 6.28
N GLU A 66 -0.61 14.21 6.46
CA GLU A 66 -1.85 13.52 6.14
C GLU A 66 -2.24 13.73 4.68
N ILE A 67 -2.54 12.65 3.98
CA ILE A 67 -2.98 12.66 2.58
C ILE A 67 -4.40 12.09 2.53
N ALA A 68 -5.34 12.89 2.03
CA ALA A 68 -6.72 12.46 1.86
C ALA A 68 -6.80 11.33 0.82
N LEU A 69 -7.62 10.33 1.12
CA LEU A 69 -7.88 9.21 0.22
C LEU A 69 -9.20 9.44 -0.54
N ASP A 70 -9.32 8.82 -1.71
CA ASP A 70 -10.43 9.09 -2.66
C ASP A 70 -11.82 8.81 -2.07
N LYS A 71 -11.92 7.79 -1.21
CA LYS A 71 -13.21 7.38 -0.63
C LYS A 71 -13.09 7.00 0.84
N PRO A 72 -14.15 7.21 1.63
CA PRO A 72 -14.21 6.70 3.00
C PRO A 72 -14.38 5.19 2.99
N THR A 73 -13.29 4.46 2.97
CA THR A 73 -13.25 3.00 3.01
C THR A 73 -12.01 2.52 3.77
N ARG A 74 -11.92 1.23 4.01
CA ARG A 74 -10.71 0.65 4.59
C ARG A 74 -9.69 0.34 3.50
N TYR A 75 -8.43 0.67 3.80
CA TYR A 75 -7.28 0.45 2.95
C TYR A 75 -6.33 -0.56 3.58
N TYR A 76 -5.52 -1.23 2.75
CA TYR A 76 -4.69 -2.36 3.18
C TYR A 76 -3.34 -2.35 2.49
N THR A 77 -2.37 -2.97 3.17
CA THR A 77 -1.06 -3.37 2.64
C THR A 77 -0.33 -2.28 1.86
N PRO A 78 -0.08 -1.10 2.49
CA PRO A 78 0.73 -0.08 1.83
C PRO A 78 2.14 -0.62 1.59
N ALA A 79 2.63 -0.47 0.37
CA ALA A 79 3.96 -0.88 -0.02
C ALA A 79 4.64 0.24 -0.81
N TRP A 80 5.79 0.68 -0.33
CA TRP A 80 6.59 1.69 -1.02
C TRP A 80 7.20 1.14 -2.31
N SER A 81 7.28 1.99 -3.32
CA SER A 81 8.12 1.71 -4.49
C SER A 81 9.60 1.67 -4.08
N PRO A 82 10.44 0.86 -4.74
CA PRO A 82 11.87 0.77 -4.43
C PRO A 82 12.61 2.10 -4.40
N ASP A 83 12.18 3.08 -5.21
CA ASP A 83 12.73 4.44 -5.24
C ASP A 83 12.17 5.38 -4.16
N SER A 84 11.28 4.89 -3.28
CA SER A 84 10.65 5.66 -2.19
C SER A 84 9.81 6.86 -2.64
N THR A 85 9.34 6.89 -3.89
CA THR A 85 8.55 8.02 -4.42
C THR A 85 7.04 7.75 -4.46
N LYS A 86 6.63 6.49 -4.47
CA LYS A 86 5.22 6.09 -4.60
C LYS A 86 4.81 5.07 -3.54
N LEU A 87 3.51 5.00 -3.30
CA LEU A 87 2.87 3.98 -2.46
C LEU A 87 1.86 3.19 -3.27
N LEU A 88 1.93 1.87 -3.13
CA LEU A 88 0.97 0.90 -3.64
C LEU A 88 0.10 0.46 -2.47
N TYR A 89 -1.22 0.41 -2.64
CA TYR A 89 -2.15 -0.10 -1.63
C TYR A 89 -3.44 -0.63 -2.28
N THR A 90 -4.24 -1.32 -1.50
CA THR A 90 -5.54 -1.86 -1.94
C THR A 90 -6.67 -1.34 -1.05
N ASP A 91 -7.90 -1.39 -1.54
CA ASP A 91 -9.11 -1.02 -0.79
C ASP A 91 -10.10 -2.18 -0.66
N THR A 92 -11.20 -1.97 0.06
CA THR A 92 -12.27 -2.97 0.25
C THR A 92 -13.01 -3.33 -1.05
N ASN A 93 -12.92 -2.50 -2.07
CA ASN A 93 -13.51 -2.74 -3.39
C ASN A 93 -12.56 -3.48 -4.33
N LEU A 94 -11.46 -4.02 -3.78
CA LEU A 94 -10.42 -4.74 -4.52
C LEU A 94 -9.78 -3.90 -5.63
N ASN A 95 -9.69 -2.60 -5.45
CA ASN A 95 -8.89 -1.75 -6.31
C ASN A 95 -7.42 -1.80 -5.88
N VAL A 96 -6.54 -1.74 -6.87
CA VAL A 96 -5.10 -1.55 -6.69
C VAL A 96 -4.79 -0.10 -7.01
N TRP A 97 -4.28 0.62 -6.01
CA TRP A 97 -3.98 2.03 -6.09
C TRP A 97 -2.48 2.28 -6.13
N VAL A 98 -2.08 3.26 -6.92
CA VAL A 98 -0.74 3.84 -6.85
C VAL A 98 -0.88 5.33 -6.55
N MET A 99 -0.17 5.79 -5.53
CA MET A 99 -0.12 7.19 -5.11
C MET A 99 1.29 7.73 -5.26
N ASP A 100 1.42 8.88 -5.86
CA ASP A 100 2.64 9.70 -5.76
C ASP A 100 2.68 10.39 -4.40
N VAL A 101 3.73 10.13 -3.62
CA VAL A 101 3.80 10.60 -2.24
C VAL A 101 4.01 12.10 -2.16
N VAL A 102 4.70 12.71 -3.12
CA VAL A 102 4.98 14.15 -3.11
C VAL A 102 3.73 14.96 -3.44
N SER A 103 3.04 14.61 -4.52
CA SER A 103 1.82 15.32 -4.93
C SER A 103 0.57 14.91 -4.13
N GLY A 104 0.55 13.70 -3.56
CA GLY A 104 -0.62 13.09 -2.95
C GLY A 104 -1.66 12.61 -3.97
N THR A 105 -1.32 12.59 -5.26
CA THR A 105 -2.23 12.14 -6.31
C THR A 105 -2.25 10.63 -6.38
N ALA A 106 -3.44 10.04 -6.30
CA ALA A 106 -3.64 8.60 -6.41
C ALA A 106 -4.45 8.22 -7.64
N LYS A 107 -4.19 7.03 -8.17
CA LYS A 107 -4.95 6.44 -9.27
C LYS A 107 -5.14 4.94 -9.11
N ILE A 108 -6.22 4.42 -9.67
CA ILE A 108 -6.48 2.98 -9.75
C ILE A 108 -5.71 2.42 -10.96
N VAL A 109 -4.74 1.54 -10.70
CA VAL A 109 -3.99 0.83 -11.71
C VAL A 109 -4.50 -0.58 -11.96
N GLY A 110 -5.36 -1.10 -11.07
CA GLY A 110 -5.94 -2.43 -11.19
C GLY A 110 -7.22 -2.59 -10.37
N ARG A 111 -7.94 -3.67 -10.63
CA ARG A 111 -9.14 -4.05 -9.88
C ARG A 111 -9.43 -5.53 -10.08
N ASP A 112 -9.88 -6.22 -9.03
CA ASP A 112 -10.61 -7.48 -9.19
C ASP A 112 -12.12 -7.15 -9.28
N PRO A 113 -12.79 -7.43 -10.40
CA PRO A 113 -14.21 -7.09 -10.58
C PRO A 113 -15.14 -7.97 -9.74
N TRP A 114 -14.66 -9.11 -9.28
CA TRP A 114 -15.44 -10.08 -8.53
C TRP A 114 -15.17 -9.93 -7.04
N MET A 115 -16.05 -9.23 -6.35
CA MET A 115 -15.97 -8.97 -4.91
C MET A 115 -16.06 -10.26 -4.10
N VAL A 116 -14.97 -11.00 -4.01
CA VAL A 116 -14.81 -12.07 -3.02
C VAL A 116 -13.83 -11.55 -1.96
N PRO A 117 -14.16 -11.65 -0.68
CA PRO A 117 -13.35 -11.10 0.40
C PRO A 117 -12.08 -11.92 0.62
N SER A 118 -11.19 -11.91 -0.36
CA SER A 118 -9.87 -12.49 -0.23
C SER A 118 -8.83 -11.46 -0.63
N ARG A 119 -7.85 -11.20 0.23
CA ARG A 119 -6.68 -10.34 0.01
C ARG A 119 -5.74 -10.90 -1.09
N THR A 120 -6.30 -11.47 -2.15
CA THR A 120 -5.57 -12.26 -3.15
C THR A 120 -5.06 -11.47 -4.34
N LEU A 121 -5.22 -10.16 -4.35
CA LEU A 121 -4.60 -9.30 -5.36
C LEU A 121 -3.08 -9.37 -5.31
N ALA A 122 -2.51 -9.48 -4.09
CA ALA A 122 -1.08 -9.57 -3.81
C ALA A 122 -0.22 -8.69 -4.73
N PRO A 123 -0.49 -7.37 -4.76
CA PRO A 123 0.24 -6.49 -5.67
C PRO A 123 1.71 -6.36 -5.24
N SER A 124 2.62 -6.28 -6.21
CA SER A 124 4.04 -6.12 -5.99
C SER A 124 4.67 -5.14 -6.97
N TRP A 125 5.66 -4.35 -6.49
CA TRP A 125 6.45 -3.44 -7.30
C TRP A 125 7.52 -4.17 -8.11
N SER A 126 7.76 -3.70 -9.33
CA SER A 126 8.99 -4.03 -10.06
C SER A 126 10.19 -3.34 -9.42
N PRO A 127 11.41 -3.92 -9.52
CA PRO A 127 12.63 -3.33 -8.95
C PRO A 127 12.94 -1.92 -9.47
N ASP A 128 12.50 -1.58 -10.67
CA ASP A 128 12.70 -0.27 -11.28
C ASP A 128 11.61 0.77 -10.92
N SER A 129 10.67 0.43 -10.02
CA SER A 129 9.56 1.29 -9.56
C SER A 129 8.56 1.72 -10.65
N ARG A 130 8.62 1.13 -11.86
CA ARG A 130 7.81 1.55 -13.01
C ARG A 130 6.55 0.73 -13.20
N TRP A 131 6.54 -0.51 -12.68
CA TRP A 131 5.47 -1.46 -12.90
C TRP A 131 4.95 -2.04 -11.59
N VAL A 132 3.67 -2.41 -11.63
CA VAL A 132 2.99 -3.14 -10.56
C VAL A 132 2.41 -4.42 -11.15
N ALA A 133 2.73 -5.56 -10.57
CA ALA A 133 2.11 -6.84 -10.89
C ALA A 133 1.06 -7.20 -9.84
N PHE A 134 -0.07 -7.74 -10.25
CA PHE A 134 -1.14 -8.21 -9.34
C PHE A 134 -1.96 -9.32 -9.99
N ALA A 135 -2.62 -10.11 -9.15
CA ALA A 135 -3.58 -11.11 -9.62
C ALA A 135 -4.99 -10.49 -9.74
N THR A 136 -5.70 -10.77 -10.81
CA THR A 136 -7.11 -10.37 -10.99
C THR A 136 -7.92 -11.54 -11.53
N ARG A 137 -9.20 -11.64 -11.16
CA ARG A 137 -10.09 -12.63 -11.73
C ARG A 137 -10.60 -12.21 -13.10
N LEU A 138 -10.67 -13.21 -13.96
CA LEU A 138 -11.31 -13.11 -15.27
C LEU A 138 -12.76 -13.59 -15.21
N ASP A 139 -13.51 -13.40 -16.29
CA ASP A 139 -14.88 -13.91 -16.42
C ASP A 139 -14.97 -15.44 -16.32
N THR A 140 -13.88 -16.13 -16.58
CA THR A 140 -13.71 -17.58 -16.36
C THR A 140 -13.62 -17.99 -14.90
N MET A 141 -13.58 -17.01 -13.97
CA MET A 141 -13.34 -17.17 -12.54
C MET A 141 -11.90 -17.57 -12.16
N TYR A 142 -11.06 -17.93 -13.13
CA TYR A 142 -9.62 -18.09 -12.89
C TYR A 142 -8.92 -16.75 -12.74
N ARG A 143 -7.82 -16.75 -12.02
CA ARG A 143 -6.98 -15.55 -11.82
C ARG A 143 -5.88 -15.50 -12.86
N ALA A 144 -5.68 -14.32 -13.41
CA ALA A 144 -4.56 -14.03 -14.27
C ALA A 144 -3.65 -12.99 -13.62
N ILE A 145 -2.36 -13.04 -13.93
CA ILE A 145 -1.43 -11.98 -13.57
C ILE A 145 -1.53 -10.87 -14.61
N VAL A 146 -1.71 -9.66 -14.10
CA VAL A 146 -1.72 -8.42 -14.86
C VAL A 146 -0.56 -7.55 -14.39
N VAL A 147 0.10 -6.90 -15.32
CA VAL A 147 1.10 -5.87 -15.06
C VAL A 147 0.54 -4.52 -15.49
N ALA A 148 0.66 -3.53 -14.62
CA ALA A 148 0.25 -2.16 -14.88
C ALA A 148 1.43 -1.20 -14.79
N ASN A 149 1.52 -0.25 -15.71
CA ASN A 149 2.48 0.84 -15.58
C ASN A 149 2.01 1.80 -14.48
N ALA A 150 2.89 2.09 -13.53
CA ALA A 150 2.58 2.89 -12.35
C ALA A 150 2.21 4.35 -12.69
N ASP A 151 2.79 4.91 -13.75
CA ASP A 151 2.57 6.31 -14.13
C ASP A 151 1.40 6.49 -15.09
N THR A 152 1.24 5.60 -16.06
CA THR A 152 0.18 5.73 -17.09
C THR A 152 -1.09 4.96 -16.75
N GLY A 153 -0.99 3.90 -15.92
CA GLY A 153 -2.07 2.97 -15.63
C GLY A 153 -2.36 1.99 -16.79
N GLN A 154 -1.55 2.00 -17.86
CA GLN A 154 -1.68 1.01 -18.93
C GLN A 154 -1.44 -0.39 -18.40
N ARG A 155 -2.30 -1.33 -18.78
CA ARG A 155 -2.30 -2.72 -18.27
C ARG A 155 -2.05 -3.71 -19.37
N ARG A 156 -1.39 -4.81 -18.99
CA ARG A 156 -1.21 -5.97 -19.86
C ARG A 156 -1.41 -7.24 -19.03
N GLN A 157 -2.25 -8.14 -19.52
CA GLN A 157 -2.36 -9.49 -18.98
C GLN A 157 -1.13 -10.31 -19.42
N ILE A 158 -0.52 -11.00 -18.46
CA ILE A 158 0.71 -11.77 -18.67
C ILE A 158 0.42 -13.26 -18.79
N THR A 159 -0.48 -13.80 -17.94
CA THR A 159 -0.87 -15.20 -18.01
C THR A 159 -2.19 -15.37 -18.79
N ASP A 160 -2.40 -16.50 -19.42
CA ASP A 160 -3.56 -16.78 -20.29
C ASP A 160 -4.90 -16.92 -19.57
N GLY A 161 -4.88 -17.18 -18.25
CA GLY A 161 -6.09 -17.38 -17.44
C GLY A 161 -6.75 -18.75 -17.64
N LEU A 162 -6.02 -19.74 -18.12
CA LEU A 162 -6.48 -21.14 -18.22
C LEU A 162 -6.38 -21.88 -16.88
N ALA A 163 -5.60 -21.33 -15.94
CA ALA A 163 -5.46 -21.83 -14.58
C ALA A 163 -5.23 -20.64 -13.62
N ASP A 164 -5.42 -20.85 -12.31
CA ASP A 164 -5.16 -19.81 -11.31
C ASP A 164 -3.67 -19.45 -11.26
N ALA A 165 -3.39 -18.17 -11.49
CA ALA A 165 -2.08 -17.55 -11.30
C ALA A 165 -2.17 -16.49 -10.21
N MET A 166 -1.31 -16.60 -9.17
CA MET A 166 -1.36 -15.75 -7.99
C MET A 166 0.07 -15.44 -7.51
N TYR A 167 0.17 -14.42 -6.64
CA TYR A 167 1.43 -14.05 -5.96
C TYR A 167 2.58 -13.74 -6.92
N PRO A 168 2.41 -12.75 -7.82
CA PRO A 168 3.47 -12.39 -8.75
C PRO A 168 4.70 -11.87 -8.00
N VAL A 169 5.87 -12.32 -8.41
CA VAL A 169 7.17 -11.83 -7.95
C VAL A 169 8.01 -11.40 -9.14
N TRP A 170 8.91 -10.48 -8.90
CA TRP A 170 9.85 -9.96 -9.89
C TRP A 170 11.24 -10.54 -9.65
N ASP A 171 11.95 -10.79 -10.70
CA ASP A 171 13.37 -11.20 -10.70
C ASP A 171 14.30 -10.05 -11.07
#